data_42dd4825172104f0b04068697030800a
#
_entry.id   42dd4825172104f0b04068697030800a
#
_cell.length_a   1.000
_cell.length_b   1.000
_cell.length_c   1.000
_cell.angle_alpha   90.00
_cell.angle_beta   90.00
_cell.angle_gamma   90.00
#
_symmetry.space_group_name_H-M   'P 1'
#
loop_
_entity.id
_entity.type
_entity.pdbx_description
1 polymer ?
#
loop_
_entity_poly.entity_id
_entity_poly.type
_entity_poly.pdbx_seq_one_letter_code
_entity_poly.pdbx_strand_id
1 'polypeptide(L)'
;MEYTKGRDGLRKKEVFLMLKSIRNSLILSSLLYIVLGVVLLVMPELSLGFACLLIGGAVLIYGVVRLAAYLRGGENADKLDLVLGILLILLGLCLLIWIRFLLALVPMVLGIYILVDSLGSIKRSLDMKALGFSRWWISCLVAAALAVCGLVMVLNPFGTIEGLVMFVGLGFLVDGVTTLVNTILLERLQR
;
A
#
# COMPACT_ATOMS: atom_id res chain seq x y z
N MET A 1 -22.83 49.01 -20.13
CA MET A 1 -21.71 48.19 -20.65
C MET A 1 -20.54 48.02 -19.66
N GLU A 2 -20.59 48.67 -18.51
CA GLU A 2 -19.49 48.70 -17.51
C GLU A 2 -19.60 47.56 -16.43
N TYR A 3 -20.77 46.98 -16.29
CA TYR A 3 -21.07 45.97 -15.26
C TYR A 3 -20.51 44.55 -15.57
N THR A 4 -20.21 44.26 -16.84
CA THR A 4 -19.65 42.99 -17.29
C THR A 4 -18.15 42.90 -17.07
N LYS A 5 -17.42 44.02 -17.18
CA LYS A 5 -15.96 44.08 -17.08
C LYS A 5 -15.45 43.85 -15.63
N GLY A 6 -16.26 44.22 -14.63
CA GLY A 6 -15.93 43.98 -13.20
C GLY A 6 -16.04 42.50 -12.80
N ARG A 7 -17.03 41.78 -13.32
CA ARG A 7 -17.24 40.34 -13.03
C ARG A 7 -16.18 39.45 -13.67
N ASP A 8 -15.70 39.78 -14.85
CA ASP A 8 -14.63 39.05 -15.51
C ASP A 8 -13.29 39.18 -14.78
N GLY A 9 -13.02 40.36 -14.21
CA GLY A 9 -11.83 40.59 -13.40
C GLY A 9 -11.83 39.83 -12.06
N LEU A 10 -12.99 39.75 -11.42
CA LEU A 10 -13.16 38.99 -10.18
C LEU A 10 -13.06 37.48 -10.44
N ARG A 11 -13.72 37.01 -11.50
CA ARG A 11 -13.67 35.60 -11.92
C ARG A 11 -12.26 35.14 -12.28
N LYS A 12 -11.48 35.98 -12.97
CA LYS A 12 -10.07 35.70 -13.26
C LYS A 12 -9.21 35.64 -12.00
N LYS A 13 -9.46 36.52 -11.01
CA LYS A 13 -8.74 36.48 -9.72
C LYS A 13 -9.08 35.24 -8.91
N GLU A 14 -10.35 34.85 -8.85
CA GLU A 14 -10.76 33.62 -8.16
C GLU A 14 -10.17 32.36 -8.80
N VAL A 15 -10.23 32.28 -10.13
CA VAL A 15 -9.60 31.18 -10.88
C VAL A 15 -8.07 31.15 -10.65
N PHE A 16 -7.43 32.30 -10.63
CA PHE A 16 -5.99 32.41 -10.39
C PHE A 16 -5.61 31.97 -8.95
N LEU A 17 -6.42 32.36 -7.95
CA LEU A 17 -6.21 31.95 -6.55
C LEU A 17 -6.47 30.45 -6.36
N MET A 18 -7.50 29.91 -7.00
CA MET A 18 -7.76 28.46 -7.00
C MET A 18 -6.62 27.68 -7.64
N LEU A 19 -6.13 28.11 -8.82
CA LEU A 19 -5.01 27.47 -9.49
C LEU A 19 -3.71 27.52 -8.66
N LYS A 20 -3.46 28.64 -7.97
CA LYS A 20 -2.31 28.79 -7.08
C LYS A 20 -2.43 27.87 -5.84
N SER A 21 -3.61 27.72 -5.27
CA SER A 21 -3.87 26.82 -4.15
C SER A 21 -3.69 25.36 -4.54
N ILE A 22 -4.25 24.94 -5.68
CA ILE A 22 -4.10 23.58 -6.22
C ILE A 22 -2.63 23.27 -6.51
N ARG A 23 -1.89 24.19 -7.10
CA ARG A 23 -0.46 24.03 -7.38
C ARG A 23 0.36 23.81 -6.11
N ASN A 24 0.15 24.63 -5.08
CA ASN A 24 0.87 24.47 -3.82
C ASN A 24 0.56 23.12 -3.16
N SER A 25 -0.68 22.67 -3.25
CA SER A 25 -1.09 21.34 -2.79
C SER A 25 -0.39 20.21 -3.57
N LEU A 26 -0.29 20.34 -4.90
CA LEU A 26 0.40 19.35 -5.75
C LEU A 26 1.90 19.30 -5.48
N ILE A 27 2.57 20.44 -5.29
CA ILE A 27 4.00 20.49 -4.94
C ILE A 27 4.21 19.86 -3.57
N LEU A 28 3.39 20.17 -2.58
CA LEU A 28 3.49 19.58 -1.25
C LEU A 28 3.27 18.06 -1.29
N SER A 29 2.27 17.59 -2.03
CA SER A 29 1.99 16.17 -2.21
C SER A 29 3.15 15.45 -2.90
N SER A 30 3.71 16.03 -3.96
CA SER A 30 4.83 15.44 -4.69
C SER A 30 6.07 15.33 -3.81
N LEU A 31 6.34 16.35 -2.99
CA LEU A 31 7.44 16.31 -2.03
C LEU A 31 7.24 15.22 -0.98
N LEU A 32 6.01 15.09 -0.46
CA LEU A 32 5.66 14.02 0.47
C LEU A 32 5.87 12.63 -0.16
N TYR A 33 5.43 12.43 -1.40
CA TYR A 33 5.62 11.15 -2.11
C TYR A 33 7.10 10.83 -2.34
N ILE A 34 7.92 11.83 -2.69
CA ILE A 34 9.38 11.64 -2.83
C ILE A 34 10.01 11.25 -1.50
N VAL A 35 9.72 11.99 -0.42
CA VAL A 35 10.27 11.70 0.91
C VAL A 35 9.83 10.32 1.38
N LEU A 36 8.53 10.00 1.25
CA LEU A 36 7.99 8.70 1.62
C LEU A 36 8.64 7.58 0.80
N GLY A 37 8.75 7.75 -0.52
CA GLY A 37 9.42 6.79 -1.41
C GLY A 37 10.87 6.53 -1.03
N VAL A 38 11.62 7.58 -0.71
CA VAL A 38 13.02 7.44 -0.25
C VAL A 38 13.09 6.70 1.09
N VAL A 39 12.22 7.03 2.05
CA VAL A 39 12.19 6.37 3.37
C VAL A 39 11.86 4.88 3.22
N LEU A 40 10.87 4.52 2.37
CA LEU A 40 10.53 3.11 2.13
C LEU A 40 11.66 2.35 1.44
N LEU A 41 12.45 3.01 0.58
CA LEU A 41 13.58 2.38 -0.11
C LEU A 41 14.79 2.18 0.79
N VAL A 42 15.12 3.18 1.63
CA VAL A 42 16.35 3.17 2.44
C VAL A 42 16.15 2.39 3.74
N MET A 43 14.94 2.44 4.32
CA MET A 43 14.64 1.84 5.62
C MET A 43 13.31 1.06 5.59
N PRO A 44 13.20 -0.03 4.79
CA PRO A 44 11.96 -0.79 4.65
C PRO A 44 11.51 -1.42 5.98
N GLU A 45 12.44 -1.92 6.79
CA GLU A 45 12.14 -2.52 8.10
C GLU A 45 11.51 -1.53 9.08
N LEU A 46 12.04 -0.30 9.15
CA LEU A 46 11.51 0.76 10.01
C LEU A 46 10.13 1.19 9.53
N SER A 47 9.95 1.31 8.21
CA SER A 47 8.67 1.67 7.61
C SER A 47 7.59 0.63 7.90
N LEU A 48 7.92 -0.65 7.78
CA LEU A 48 7.06 -1.77 8.20
C LEU A 48 6.74 -1.70 9.70
N GLY A 49 7.75 -1.54 10.53
CA GLY A 49 7.57 -1.44 11.98
C GLY A 49 6.64 -0.28 12.38
N PHE A 50 6.80 0.87 11.73
CA PHE A 50 5.96 2.04 11.98
C PHE A 50 4.52 1.84 11.50
N ALA A 51 4.31 1.28 10.30
CA ALA A 51 2.98 0.93 9.80
C ALA A 51 2.27 -0.05 10.73
N CYS A 52 2.99 -1.04 11.24
CA CYS A 52 2.51 -2.02 12.19
C CYS A 52 2.09 -1.39 13.52
N LEU A 53 2.92 -0.48 14.04
CA LEU A 53 2.62 0.27 15.27
C LEU A 53 1.35 1.13 15.10
N LEU A 54 1.19 1.78 13.95
CA LEU A 54 0.01 2.59 13.66
C LEU A 54 -1.26 1.73 13.59
N ILE A 55 -1.22 0.61 12.86
CA ILE A 55 -2.39 -0.26 12.69
C ILE A 55 -2.74 -0.95 14.01
N GLY A 56 -1.77 -1.58 14.67
CA GLY A 56 -1.97 -2.25 15.95
C GLY A 56 -2.39 -1.29 17.07
N GLY A 57 -1.79 -0.10 17.10
CA GLY A 57 -2.15 0.98 18.03
C GLY A 57 -3.55 1.51 17.79
N ALA A 58 -3.95 1.73 16.54
CA ALA A 58 -5.31 2.18 16.21
C ALA A 58 -6.37 1.14 16.64
N VAL A 59 -6.14 -0.15 16.36
CA VAL A 59 -7.03 -1.23 16.77
C VAL A 59 -7.13 -1.32 18.30
N LEU A 60 -6.00 -1.19 19.00
CA LEU A 60 -5.95 -1.20 20.44
C LEU A 60 -6.70 -0.01 21.06
N ILE A 61 -6.46 1.21 20.56
CA ILE A 61 -7.17 2.42 21.01
C ILE A 61 -8.68 2.27 20.78
N TYR A 62 -9.09 1.78 19.62
CA TYR A 62 -10.50 1.55 19.32
C TYR A 62 -11.14 0.54 20.28
N GLY A 63 -10.42 -0.55 20.60
CA GLY A 63 -10.86 -1.53 21.60
C GLY A 63 -11.03 -0.93 23.00
N VAL A 64 -10.07 -0.09 23.42
CA VAL A 64 -10.14 0.62 24.72
C VAL A 64 -11.31 1.60 24.76
N VAL A 65 -11.56 2.34 23.68
CA VAL A 65 -12.69 3.27 23.59
C VAL A 65 -14.02 2.52 23.69
N ARG A 66 -14.16 1.36 23.01
CA ARG A 66 -15.35 0.51 23.10
C ARG A 66 -15.59 -0.01 24.51
N LEU A 67 -14.52 -0.51 25.16
CA LEU A 67 -14.60 -0.98 26.54
C LEU A 67 -14.96 0.15 27.52
N ALA A 68 -14.37 1.33 27.33
CA ALA A 68 -14.68 2.51 28.14
C ALA A 68 -16.14 2.98 27.95
N ALA A 69 -16.68 2.90 26.73
CA ALA A 69 -18.07 3.19 26.43
C ALA A 69 -19.02 2.24 27.20
N TYR A 70 -18.71 0.94 27.21
CA TYR A 70 -19.46 -0.04 27.98
C TYR A 70 -19.44 0.27 29.48
N LEU A 71 -18.28 0.60 30.06
CA LEU A 71 -18.13 0.90 31.47
C LEU A 71 -18.87 2.19 31.89
N ARG A 72 -19.09 3.12 30.97
CA ARG A 72 -19.82 4.38 31.21
C ARG A 72 -21.33 4.27 30.91
N GLY A 73 -21.75 3.27 30.14
CA GLY A 73 -23.13 3.12 29.65
C GLY A 73 -24.14 2.62 30.69
N GLY A 74 -23.72 2.20 31.90
CA GLY A 74 -24.59 1.75 32.98
C GLY A 74 -25.51 0.59 32.57
N GLU A 75 -26.81 0.63 33.01
CA GLU A 75 -27.80 -0.44 32.72
C GLU A 75 -28.16 -0.61 31.23
N ASN A 76 -27.89 0.40 30.38
CA ASN A 76 -28.13 0.37 28.94
C ASN A 76 -26.89 0.02 28.12
N ALA A 77 -25.81 -0.42 28.77
CA ALA A 77 -24.58 -0.81 28.07
C ALA A 77 -24.79 -2.08 27.22
N ASP A 78 -24.47 -2.00 25.95
CA ASP A 78 -24.61 -3.12 25.04
C ASP A 78 -23.54 -4.17 25.33
N LYS A 79 -23.95 -5.42 25.65
CA LYS A 79 -23.00 -6.54 25.90
C LYS A 79 -22.08 -6.80 24.71
N LEU A 80 -22.51 -6.41 23.52
CA LEU A 80 -21.67 -6.48 22.31
C LEU A 80 -20.45 -5.55 22.38
N ASP A 81 -20.59 -4.37 22.99
CA ASP A 81 -19.48 -3.43 23.15
C ASP A 81 -18.40 -3.97 24.11
N LEU A 82 -18.82 -4.72 25.14
CA LEU A 82 -17.89 -5.40 26.03
C LEU A 82 -17.09 -6.50 25.29
N VAL A 83 -17.79 -7.39 24.59
CA VAL A 83 -17.15 -8.51 23.88
C VAL A 83 -16.24 -7.99 22.77
N LEU A 84 -16.72 -7.04 21.96
CA LEU A 84 -15.94 -6.43 20.89
C LEU A 84 -14.76 -5.63 21.44
N GLY A 85 -14.93 -4.89 22.53
CA GLY A 85 -13.86 -4.13 23.17
C GLY A 85 -12.72 -5.05 23.64
N ILE A 86 -13.03 -6.13 24.33
CA ILE A 86 -12.04 -7.11 24.79
C ILE A 86 -11.35 -7.80 23.61
N LEU A 87 -12.13 -8.22 22.60
CA LEU A 87 -11.59 -8.89 21.41
C LEU A 87 -10.64 -7.96 20.64
N LEU A 88 -10.99 -6.68 20.46
CA LEU A 88 -10.17 -5.70 19.77
C LEU A 88 -8.91 -5.35 20.56
N ILE A 89 -8.97 -5.29 21.90
CA ILE A 89 -7.78 -5.09 22.72
C ILE A 89 -6.82 -6.27 22.57
N LEU A 90 -7.33 -7.50 22.66
CA LEU A 90 -6.53 -8.71 22.49
C LEU A 90 -5.92 -8.76 21.08
N LEU A 91 -6.73 -8.44 20.04
CA LEU A 91 -6.27 -8.38 18.67
C LEU A 91 -5.21 -7.30 18.49
N GLY A 92 -5.42 -6.08 18.99
CA GLY A 92 -4.46 -4.98 18.92
C GLY A 92 -3.14 -5.31 19.63
N LEU A 93 -3.20 -5.96 20.79
CA LEU A 93 -2.01 -6.39 21.52
C LEU A 93 -1.29 -7.52 20.76
N CYS A 94 -2.02 -8.47 20.21
CA CYS A 94 -1.48 -9.53 19.37
C CYS A 94 -0.79 -8.94 18.12
N LEU A 95 -1.44 -7.97 17.45
CA LEU A 95 -0.86 -7.26 16.33
C LEU A 95 0.42 -6.52 16.71
N LEU A 96 0.51 -5.86 17.86
CA LEU A 96 1.71 -5.14 18.29
C LEU A 96 2.87 -6.08 18.59
N ILE A 97 2.61 -7.26 19.16
CA ILE A 97 3.66 -8.20 19.57
C ILE A 97 4.08 -9.10 18.40
N TRP A 98 3.13 -9.59 17.61
CA TRP A 98 3.33 -10.66 16.63
C TRP A 98 3.15 -10.23 15.18
N ILE A 99 3.01 -8.93 14.91
CA ILE A 99 2.65 -8.44 13.58
C ILE A 99 3.69 -8.82 12.51
N ARG A 100 4.98 -8.80 12.85
CA ARG A 100 6.04 -9.24 11.93
C ARG A 100 5.82 -10.69 11.49
N PHE A 101 5.43 -11.55 12.42
CA PHE A 101 5.13 -12.95 12.11
C PHE A 101 3.85 -13.07 11.26
N LEU A 102 2.80 -12.35 11.60
CA LEU A 102 1.55 -12.33 10.82
C LEU A 102 1.78 -11.85 9.39
N LEU A 103 2.57 -10.79 9.21
CA LEU A 103 2.94 -10.30 7.89
C LEU A 103 3.74 -11.35 7.09
N ALA A 104 4.64 -12.09 7.73
CA ALA A 104 5.42 -13.13 7.10
C ALA A 104 4.59 -14.34 6.64
N LEU A 105 3.44 -14.60 7.28
CA LEU A 105 2.53 -15.67 6.86
C LEU A 105 1.97 -15.43 5.46
N VAL A 106 1.70 -14.17 5.09
CA VAL A 106 1.11 -13.83 3.79
C VAL A 106 2.01 -14.28 2.63
N PRO A 107 3.28 -13.85 2.53
CA PRO A 107 4.16 -14.33 1.46
C PRO A 107 4.46 -15.82 1.57
N MET A 108 4.48 -16.39 2.77
CA MET A 108 4.70 -17.82 2.94
C MET A 108 3.56 -18.65 2.33
N VAL A 109 2.30 -18.31 2.64
CA VAL A 109 1.12 -19.00 2.07
C VAL A 109 1.04 -18.78 0.56
N LEU A 110 1.25 -17.54 0.08
CA LEU A 110 1.28 -17.23 -1.35
C LEU A 110 2.41 -17.96 -2.07
N GLY A 111 3.58 -18.03 -1.45
CA GLY A 111 4.73 -18.75 -2.01
C GLY A 111 4.46 -20.24 -2.17
N ILE A 112 3.83 -20.89 -1.18
CA ILE A 112 3.40 -22.30 -1.28
C ILE A 112 2.39 -22.46 -2.42
N TYR A 113 1.39 -21.57 -2.50
CA TYR A 113 0.40 -21.60 -3.56
C TYR A 113 1.05 -21.48 -4.96
N ILE A 114 1.94 -20.50 -5.14
CA ILE A 114 2.65 -20.27 -6.41
C ILE A 114 3.55 -21.48 -6.75
N LEU A 115 4.21 -22.11 -5.77
CA LEU A 115 5.00 -23.31 -5.99
C LEU A 115 4.13 -24.46 -6.53
N VAL A 116 3.00 -24.73 -5.90
CA VAL A 116 2.09 -25.80 -6.33
C VAL A 116 1.53 -25.53 -7.72
N ASP A 117 1.11 -24.28 -8.01
CA ASP A 117 0.58 -23.90 -9.32
C ASP A 117 1.68 -23.97 -10.41
N SER A 118 2.90 -23.55 -10.10
CA SER A 118 4.02 -23.58 -11.06
C SER A 118 4.43 -25.02 -11.41
N LEU A 119 4.40 -25.95 -10.46
CA LEU A 119 4.63 -27.38 -10.74
C LEU A 119 3.58 -27.93 -11.71
N GLY A 120 2.29 -27.57 -11.50
CA GLY A 120 1.22 -27.91 -12.43
C GLY A 120 1.41 -27.29 -13.83
N SER A 121 1.91 -26.05 -13.87
CA SER A 121 2.18 -25.32 -15.11
C SER A 121 3.36 -25.91 -15.88
N ILE A 122 4.41 -26.37 -15.19
CA ILE A 122 5.53 -27.11 -15.80
C ILE A 122 5.02 -28.40 -16.45
N LYS A 123 4.18 -29.17 -15.73
CA LYS A 123 3.59 -30.40 -16.29
C LYS A 123 2.78 -30.09 -17.55
N ARG A 124 1.87 -29.11 -17.50
CA ARG A 124 1.10 -28.66 -18.67
C ARG A 124 1.97 -28.24 -19.85
N SER A 125 3.10 -27.58 -19.58
CA SER A 125 4.04 -27.16 -20.62
C SER A 125 4.74 -28.37 -21.29
N LEU A 126 5.04 -29.40 -20.52
CA LEU A 126 5.60 -30.66 -21.05
C LEU A 126 4.55 -31.44 -21.89
N ASP A 127 3.29 -31.46 -21.48
CA ASP A 127 2.19 -32.05 -22.24
C ASP A 127 2.00 -31.31 -23.59
N MET A 128 2.10 -29.96 -23.59
CA MET A 128 2.11 -29.17 -24.83
C MET A 128 3.25 -29.50 -25.76
N LYS A 129 4.44 -29.82 -25.23
CA LYS A 129 5.59 -30.32 -26.01
C LYS A 129 5.24 -31.65 -26.70
N ALA A 130 4.63 -32.58 -25.95
CA ALA A 130 4.25 -33.89 -26.50
C ALA A 130 3.18 -33.76 -27.61
N LEU A 131 2.33 -32.73 -27.57
CA LEU A 131 1.32 -32.41 -28.59
C LEU A 131 1.89 -31.62 -29.79
N GLY A 132 3.20 -31.33 -29.83
CA GLY A 132 3.87 -30.67 -30.95
C GLY A 132 3.71 -29.13 -31.00
N PHE A 133 3.28 -28.48 -29.93
CA PHE A 133 3.20 -27.03 -29.87
C PHE A 133 4.58 -26.36 -29.85
N SER A 134 4.87 -25.47 -30.79
CA SER A 134 6.17 -24.85 -30.97
C SER A 134 6.62 -23.94 -29.82
N ARG A 135 5.67 -23.37 -29.02
CA ARG A 135 5.96 -22.38 -27.97
C ARG A 135 5.94 -22.94 -26.54
N TRP A 136 5.99 -24.26 -26.38
CA TRP A 136 5.95 -24.91 -25.06
C TRP A 136 7.06 -24.42 -24.12
N TRP A 137 8.23 -24.07 -24.65
CA TRP A 137 9.39 -23.63 -23.88
C TRP A 137 9.17 -22.29 -23.17
N ILE A 138 8.37 -21.35 -23.75
CA ILE A 138 8.05 -20.07 -23.12
C ILE A 138 7.22 -20.32 -21.86
N SER A 139 6.18 -21.17 -21.98
CA SER A 139 5.34 -21.53 -20.83
C SER A 139 6.14 -22.24 -19.73
N CYS A 140 7.08 -23.10 -20.12
CA CYS A 140 7.97 -23.78 -19.18
C CYS A 140 8.90 -22.80 -18.46
N LEU A 141 9.47 -21.84 -19.18
CA LEU A 141 10.36 -20.82 -18.61
C LEU A 141 9.64 -19.91 -17.64
N VAL A 142 8.42 -19.45 -17.98
CA VAL A 142 7.58 -18.66 -17.08
C VAL A 142 7.21 -19.45 -15.82
N ALA A 143 6.81 -20.72 -15.99
CA ALA A 143 6.48 -21.58 -14.85
C ALA A 143 7.70 -21.83 -13.94
N ALA A 144 8.89 -22.03 -14.51
CA ALA A 144 10.12 -22.17 -13.75
C ALA A 144 10.47 -20.87 -12.98
N ALA A 145 10.33 -19.71 -13.62
CA ALA A 145 10.55 -18.43 -12.96
C ALA A 145 9.57 -18.22 -11.79
N LEU A 146 8.30 -18.56 -11.97
CA LEU A 146 7.29 -18.51 -10.90
C LEU A 146 7.62 -19.48 -9.76
N ALA A 147 8.11 -20.69 -10.08
CA ALA A 147 8.56 -21.65 -9.07
C ALA A 147 9.70 -21.10 -8.22
N VAL A 148 10.69 -20.45 -8.85
CA VAL A 148 11.78 -19.79 -8.13
C VAL A 148 11.27 -18.66 -7.25
N CYS A 149 10.37 -17.80 -7.75
CA CYS A 149 9.75 -16.75 -6.96
C CYS A 149 8.99 -17.32 -5.74
N GLY A 150 8.16 -18.35 -5.95
CA GLY A 150 7.44 -19.02 -4.86
C GLY A 150 8.40 -19.62 -3.83
N LEU A 151 9.49 -20.22 -4.27
CA LEU A 151 10.51 -20.77 -3.38
C LEU A 151 11.19 -19.69 -2.54
N VAL A 152 11.55 -18.56 -3.13
CA VAL A 152 12.13 -17.40 -2.43
C VAL A 152 11.16 -16.87 -1.38
N MET A 153 9.86 -16.75 -1.71
CA MET A 153 8.82 -16.30 -0.77
C MET A 153 8.68 -17.22 0.44
N VAL A 154 8.81 -18.53 0.26
CA VAL A 154 8.73 -19.51 1.34
C VAL A 154 10.00 -19.52 2.19
N LEU A 155 11.17 -19.46 1.57
CA LEU A 155 12.46 -19.53 2.27
C LEU A 155 12.82 -18.23 3.00
N ASN A 156 12.43 -17.08 2.44
CA ASN A 156 12.70 -15.78 3.02
C ASN A 156 11.46 -14.87 2.97
N PRO A 157 10.43 -15.13 3.79
CA PRO A 157 9.20 -14.35 3.79
C PRO A 157 9.42 -12.91 4.24
N PHE A 158 10.35 -12.66 5.18
CA PHE A 158 10.66 -11.29 5.64
C PHE A 158 11.32 -10.47 4.54
N GLY A 159 12.32 -11.01 3.87
CA GLY A 159 12.96 -10.32 2.74
C GLY A 159 11.99 -10.08 1.57
N THR A 160 11.01 -10.95 1.39
CA THR A 160 9.95 -10.76 0.38
C THR A 160 9.08 -9.54 0.73
N ILE A 161 8.69 -9.37 2.00
CA ILE A 161 7.90 -8.20 2.44
C ILE A 161 8.73 -6.92 2.29
N GLU A 162 9.98 -6.94 2.71
CA GLU A 162 10.90 -5.80 2.55
C GLU A 162 11.04 -5.41 1.08
N GLY A 163 11.22 -6.39 0.18
CA GLY A 163 11.26 -6.18 -1.26
C GLY A 163 9.97 -5.57 -1.81
N LEU A 164 8.80 -6.01 -1.33
CA LEU A 164 7.51 -5.41 -1.68
C LEU A 164 7.41 -3.96 -1.23
N VAL A 165 7.86 -3.64 0.00
CA VAL A 165 7.89 -2.27 0.52
C VAL A 165 8.82 -1.39 -0.31
N MET A 166 10.00 -1.89 -0.67
CA MET A 166 10.93 -1.19 -1.56
C MET A 166 10.30 -0.93 -2.94
N PHE A 167 9.59 -1.91 -3.50
CA PHE A 167 8.90 -1.76 -4.78
C PHE A 167 7.81 -0.68 -4.72
N VAL A 168 7.03 -0.65 -3.65
CA VAL A 168 6.04 0.42 -3.38
C VAL A 168 6.75 1.77 -3.22
N GLY A 169 7.86 1.81 -2.49
CA GLY A 169 8.70 3.01 -2.33
C GLY A 169 9.21 3.56 -3.66
N LEU A 170 9.64 2.69 -4.57
CA LEU A 170 10.02 3.07 -5.92
C LEU A 170 8.83 3.68 -6.69
N GLY A 171 7.64 3.10 -6.58
CA GLY A 171 6.41 3.65 -7.15
C GLY A 171 6.12 5.07 -6.66
N PHE A 172 6.15 5.29 -5.35
CA PHE A 172 5.95 6.63 -4.77
C PHE A 172 7.02 7.63 -5.22
N LEU A 173 8.26 7.20 -5.37
CA LEU A 173 9.32 8.06 -5.84
C LEU A 173 9.10 8.48 -7.30
N VAL A 174 8.74 7.54 -8.17
CA VAL A 174 8.42 7.82 -9.59
C VAL A 174 7.20 8.74 -9.70
N ASP A 175 6.13 8.47 -8.95
CA ASP A 175 4.92 9.31 -8.94
C ASP A 175 5.21 10.71 -8.42
N GLY A 176 5.97 10.83 -7.34
CA GLY A 176 6.37 12.12 -6.76
C GLY A 176 7.20 12.95 -7.74
N VAL A 177 8.20 12.35 -8.39
CA VAL A 177 9.04 13.02 -9.39
C VAL A 177 8.21 13.43 -10.60
N THR A 178 7.37 12.54 -11.13
CA THR A 178 6.51 12.80 -12.29
C THR A 178 5.54 13.94 -12.01
N THR A 179 4.89 13.93 -10.84
CA THR A 179 3.96 14.99 -10.45
C THR A 179 4.67 16.33 -10.28
N LEU A 180 5.87 16.34 -9.69
CA LEU A 180 6.67 17.54 -9.52
C LEU A 180 7.08 18.12 -10.89
N VAL A 181 7.60 17.29 -11.79
CA VAL A 181 8.02 17.70 -13.14
C VAL A 181 6.83 18.24 -13.94
N ASN A 182 5.69 17.55 -13.92
CA ASN A 182 4.49 18.00 -14.62
C ASN A 182 3.98 19.34 -14.06
N THR A 183 4.01 19.54 -12.76
CA THR A 183 3.58 20.79 -12.12
C THR A 183 4.48 21.95 -12.51
N ILE A 184 5.81 21.74 -12.59
CA ILE A 184 6.79 22.77 -13.00
C ILE A 184 6.67 23.06 -14.51
N LEU A 185 6.46 22.04 -15.35
CA LEU A 185 6.29 22.22 -16.79
C LEU A 185 5.04 23.02 -17.13
N LEU A 186 3.92 22.74 -16.44
CA LEU A 186 2.68 23.51 -16.61
C LEU A 186 2.87 25.00 -16.24
N GLU A 187 3.73 25.30 -15.27
CA GLU A 187 4.05 26.69 -14.90
C GLU A 187 4.82 27.42 -16.01
N ARG A 188 5.72 26.71 -16.72
CA ARG A 188 6.49 27.30 -17.83
C ARG A 188 5.64 27.58 -19.07
N LEU A 189 4.61 26.76 -19.31
CA LEU A 189 3.70 26.94 -20.45
C LEU A 189 2.66 28.05 -20.23
N GLN A 190 2.47 28.50 -19.00
CA GLN A 190 1.52 29.57 -18.64
C GLN A 190 2.20 30.96 -18.51
N ARG A 191 3.52 31.03 -18.62
CA ARG A 191 4.28 32.28 -18.70
C ARG A 191 4.55 32.67 -20.12
#